data_7f4a249c15ba25178c6491d815db662a
#
_entry.id   7f4a249c15ba25178c6491d815db662a
#
_cell.length_a   1.000
_cell.length_b   1.000
_cell.length_c   1.000
_cell.angle_alpha   90.00
_cell.angle_beta   90.00
_cell.angle_gamma   90.00
#
_symmetry.space_group_name_H-M   'P 1'
#
loop_
_entity.id
_entity.type
_entity.pdbx_description
1 polymer ?
#
loop_
_entity_poly.entity_id
_entity_poly.type
_entity_poly.pdbx_seq_one_letter_code
_entity_poly.pdbx_strand_id
1 'polypeptide(L)'
;MDKSTVIVIGGGIGGLAGALALACAGLEVTVIEKESSLGGKIRQIQAGDQAIDSGPTVFTMRWVFDELFRQAGTRLEDEMQISPLAILARHAWSKDERLDLFADRLQSAEAIAEFSSRAEANRFLDFCQQASHLYQALKKPYMLSGRPSMGSMMTSLGASGSKALFDIGLFSNLWKTLGHYFHDPRLRQLFGRYATYCGSSPFQAPATLMLIAEVEMQGVWSVAGGMSALVKTLQRLAEQKGVRFITGHQCKEILLKNERACGVRLDNDDVHHAHSIIFNGDARALQVGLLGTGLKNASAIDRQAIPSLSALTWSMLAKPQGFPLLRHTVFFNANYQAEFDDIFIRQQLPKHPTVYICAQDQTDVHLDRPHEQGIFCLVNAPAQISPRPELTTEEIEACESQAFALLKQCGLELNPNLNTVTRTSPHAFSQLFPATGGALYGSASHGWMGIFKRPGAQSTIPGLYLTGGSIHPGAGVPMAALSGRMAAATLMGHLGLIKPSGKELISGGTSMP
;
A
#
# COMPACT_ATOMS: atom_id res chain seq x y z
N MET A 1 4.45 -24.03 31.34
CA MET A 1 3.25 -23.45 30.71
C MET A 1 3.31 -23.77 29.24
N ASP A 2 2.30 -24.45 28.71
CA ASP A 2 2.22 -24.67 27.27
C ASP A 2 2.23 -23.32 26.55
N LYS A 3 3.11 -23.18 25.53
CA LYS A 3 3.19 -21.97 24.76
C LYS A 3 1.89 -21.77 23.99
N SER A 4 1.32 -20.57 24.02
CA SER A 4 0.14 -20.26 23.23
C SER A 4 0.48 -20.35 21.74
N THR A 5 -0.27 -21.16 21.00
CA THR A 5 -0.11 -21.37 19.56
C THR A 5 -0.94 -20.37 18.78
N VAL A 6 -0.37 -19.82 17.70
CA VAL A 6 -1.03 -18.85 16.81
C VAL A 6 -0.88 -19.29 15.36
N ILE A 7 -1.99 -19.29 14.62
CA ILE A 7 -1.97 -19.43 13.16
C ILE A 7 -2.17 -18.06 12.51
N VAL A 8 -1.31 -17.74 11.54
CA VAL A 8 -1.45 -16.57 10.67
C VAL A 8 -1.86 -17.03 9.27
N ILE A 9 -3.02 -16.63 8.81
CA ILE A 9 -3.54 -16.94 7.47
C ILE A 9 -3.12 -15.82 6.52
N GLY A 10 -2.24 -16.13 5.57
CA GLY A 10 -1.71 -15.22 4.56
C GLY A 10 -0.33 -14.66 4.90
N GLY A 11 0.67 -15.01 4.09
CA GLY A 11 2.07 -14.64 4.21
C GLY A 11 2.44 -13.28 3.56
N GLY A 12 1.49 -12.36 3.42
CA GLY A 12 1.77 -10.98 3.02
C GLY A 12 2.45 -10.19 4.15
N ILE A 13 2.89 -8.95 3.87
CA ILE A 13 3.68 -8.12 4.81
C ILE A 13 3.01 -7.97 6.18
N GLY A 14 1.70 -7.81 6.24
CA GLY A 14 0.98 -7.72 7.52
C GLY A 14 1.09 -9.01 8.34
N GLY A 15 0.90 -10.17 7.68
CA GLY A 15 1.04 -11.48 8.30
C GLY A 15 2.46 -11.75 8.78
N LEU A 16 3.47 -11.48 7.94
CA LEU A 16 4.88 -11.64 8.28
C LEU A 16 5.31 -10.75 9.45
N ALA A 17 4.91 -9.47 9.44
CA ALA A 17 5.23 -8.55 10.54
C ALA A 17 4.54 -8.97 11.85
N GLY A 18 3.30 -9.44 11.78
CA GLY A 18 2.59 -9.98 12.93
C GLY A 18 3.21 -11.26 13.47
N ALA A 19 3.54 -12.20 12.57
CA ALA A 19 4.17 -13.46 12.92
C ALA A 19 5.54 -13.25 13.59
N LEU A 20 6.40 -12.40 13.01
CA LEU A 20 7.70 -12.06 13.59
C LEU A 20 7.55 -11.42 14.97
N ALA A 21 6.64 -10.46 15.13
CA ALA A 21 6.41 -9.79 16.41
C ALA A 21 5.95 -10.78 17.51
N LEU A 22 5.06 -11.73 17.18
CA LEU A 22 4.58 -12.76 18.10
C LEU A 22 5.69 -13.77 18.46
N ALA A 23 6.47 -14.21 17.47
CA ALA A 23 7.59 -15.13 17.69
C ALA A 23 8.68 -14.50 18.56
N CYS A 24 9.00 -13.21 18.37
CA CYS A 24 9.89 -12.46 19.24
C CYS A 24 9.38 -12.37 20.69
N ALA A 25 8.07 -12.45 20.90
CA ALA A 25 7.46 -12.51 22.24
C ALA A 25 7.38 -13.93 22.81
N GLY A 26 7.90 -14.94 22.09
CA GLY A 26 8.01 -16.33 22.55
C GLY A 26 6.78 -17.21 22.27
N LEU A 27 5.82 -16.74 21.46
CA LEU A 27 4.69 -17.56 21.04
C LEU A 27 5.11 -18.54 19.93
N GLU A 28 4.37 -19.64 19.83
CA GLU A 28 4.55 -20.61 18.74
C GLU A 28 3.65 -20.20 17.57
N VAL A 29 4.27 -19.85 16.41
CA VAL A 29 3.55 -19.28 15.27
C VAL A 29 3.69 -20.15 14.03
N THR A 30 2.58 -20.40 13.34
CA THR A 30 2.55 -21.03 12.02
C THR A 30 1.86 -20.08 11.04
N VAL A 31 2.54 -19.77 9.93
CA VAL A 31 1.99 -18.99 8.82
C VAL A 31 1.54 -19.94 7.72
N ILE A 32 0.31 -19.77 7.25
CA ILE A 32 -0.28 -20.55 6.14
C ILE A 32 -0.46 -19.62 4.95
N GLU A 33 0.10 -19.97 3.80
CA GLU A 33 0.02 -19.19 2.56
C GLU A 33 -0.42 -20.09 1.40
N LYS A 34 -1.39 -19.61 0.62
CA LYS A 34 -1.94 -20.37 -0.52
C LYS A 34 -0.97 -20.47 -1.70
N GLU A 35 -0.14 -19.45 -1.89
CA GLU A 35 0.88 -19.46 -2.94
C GLU A 35 2.13 -20.24 -2.49
N SER A 36 2.94 -20.68 -3.44
CA SER A 36 4.22 -21.34 -3.15
C SER A 36 5.27 -20.40 -2.56
N SER A 37 5.06 -19.08 -2.67
CA SER A 37 5.95 -18.04 -2.15
C SER A 37 5.18 -17.04 -1.30
N LEU A 38 5.87 -16.46 -0.31
CA LEU A 38 5.33 -15.41 0.55
C LEU A 38 5.38 -14.04 -0.14
N GLY A 39 4.70 -13.05 0.45
CA GLY A 39 4.74 -11.65 0.03
C GLY A 39 3.38 -11.06 -0.32
N GLY A 40 2.42 -11.87 -0.72
CA GLY A 40 1.09 -11.43 -1.09
C GLY A 40 1.15 -10.45 -2.29
N LYS A 41 0.85 -9.17 -2.04
CA LYS A 41 0.89 -8.13 -3.09
C LYS A 41 2.32 -7.73 -3.49
N ILE A 42 3.34 -7.98 -2.67
CA ILE A 42 4.75 -7.93 -3.08
C ILE A 42 5.06 -9.26 -3.74
N ARG A 43 5.00 -9.28 -5.06
CA ARG A 43 5.20 -10.45 -5.89
C ARG A 43 6.17 -10.16 -7.02
N GLN A 44 6.77 -11.21 -7.56
CA GLN A 44 7.61 -11.15 -8.76
C GLN A 44 6.94 -11.90 -9.92
N ILE A 45 7.20 -11.45 -11.12
CA ILE A 45 6.86 -12.12 -12.36
C ILE A 45 8.16 -12.45 -13.08
N GLN A 46 8.27 -13.69 -13.54
CA GLN A 46 9.40 -14.11 -14.36
C GLN A 46 9.21 -13.57 -15.78
N ALA A 47 10.19 -12.79 -16.25
CA ALA A 47 10.26 -12.24 -17.60
C ALA A 47 11.59 -12.66 -18.24
N GLY A 48 11.57 -13.72 -19.04
CA GLY A 48 12.81 -14.37 -19.49
C GLY A 48 13.63 -14.87 -18.29
N ASP A 49 14.90 -14.48 -18.23
CA ASP A 49 15.81 -14.88 -17.14
C ASP A 49 15.77 -13.92 -15.94
N GLN A 50 14.97 -12.85 -15.97
CA GLN A 50 14.87 -11.87 -14.91
C GLN A 50 13.54 -11.97 -14.16
N ALA A 51 13.60 -11.81 -12.84
CA ALA A 51 12.42 -11.66 -12.00
C ALA A 51 12.12 -10.15 -11.81
N ILE A 52 10.93 -9.73 -12.20
CA ILE A 52 10.47 -8.33 -12.12
C ILE A 52 9.49 -8.19 -10.96
N ASP A 53 9.75 -7.26 -10.04
CA ASP A 53 8.79 -6.90 -9.01
C ASP A 53 7.50 -6.35 -9.65
N SER A 54 6.37 -6.99 -9.39
CA SER A 54 5.09 -6.71 -10.04
C SER A 54 4.00 -6.40 -9.01
N GLY A 55 4.32 -5.52 -8.08
CA GLY A 55 3.47 -5.08 -6.99
C GLY A 55 3.88 -3.69 -6.50
N PRO A 56 3.81 -3.41 -5.19
CA PRO A 56 4.33 -2.17 -4.62
C PRO A 56 5.83 -2.04 -4.89
N THR A 57 6.25 -0.89 -5.40
CA THR A 57 7.63 -0.62 -5.82
C THR A 57 8.33 0.45 -4.99
N VAL A 58 7.57 1.16 -4.15
CA VAL A 58 8.07 2.31 -3.37
C VAL A 58 8.28 1.90 -1.91
N PHE A 59 9.51 2.01 -1.41
CA PHE A 59 9.84 1.78 -0.01
C PHE A 59 9.92 3.12 0.73
N THR A 60 8.95 3.35 1.61
CA THR A 60 8.82 4.56 2.44
C THR A 60 8.63 4.20 3.91
N MET A 61 8.55 5.20 4.79
CA MET A 61 8.33 5.01 6.23
C MET A 61 9.27 3.95 6.81
N ARG A 62 10.52 4.03 6.46
CA ARG A 62 11.57 3.09 6.85
C ARG A 62 11.54 2.74 8.34
N TRP A 63 11.22 3.74 9.20
CA TRP A 63 11.17 3.59 10.65
C TRP A 63 10.24 2.44 11.12
N VAL A 64 9.22 2.08 10.33
CA VAL A 64 8.34 0.94 10.64
C VAL A 64 9.10 -0.37 10.63
N PHE A 65 9.99 -0.52 9.67
CA PHE A 65 10.83 -1.71 9.50
C PHE A 65 12.04 -1.67 10.43
N ASP A 66 12.68 -0.50 10.63
CA ASP A 66 13.76 -0.34 11.61
C ASP A 66 13.32 -0.84 13.00
N GLU A 67 12.10 -0.52 13.40
CA GLU A 67 11.55 -0.97 14.67
C GLU A 67 11.23 -2.47 14.69
N LEU A 68 10.73 -3.03 13.59
CA LEU A 68 10.44 -4.46 13.47
C LEU A 68 11.74 -5.29 13.51
N PHE A 69 12.79 -4.84 12.82
CA PHE A 69 14.10 -5.50 12.81
C PHE A 69 14.77 -5.40 14.18
N ARG A 70 14.70 -4.24 14.83
CA ARG A 70 15.20 -4.06 16.21
C ARG A 70 14.49 -5.01 17.20
N GLN A 71 13.18 -5.21 17.04
CA GLN A 71 12.42 -6.18 17.84
C GLN A 71 12.90 -7.62 17.59
N ALA A 72 13.33 -7.92 16.35
CA ALA A 72 13.94 -9.20 16.00
C ALA A 72 15.40 -9.34 16.50
N GLY A 73 16.00 -8.29 17.08
CA GLY A 73 17.35 -8.30 17.61
C GLY A 73 18.44 -8.00 16.57
N THR A 74 18.09 -7.33 15.49
CA THR A 74 19.02 -6.94 14.42
C THR A 74 18.70 -5.52 13.92
N ARG A 75 19.45 -5.03 12.94
CA ARG A 75 19.24 -3.73 12.28
C ARG A 75 18.88 -3.96 10.81
N LEU A 76 18.08 -3.07 10.25
CA LEU A 76 17.66 -3.16 8.85
C LEU A 76 18.87 -3.14 7.89
N GLU A 77 19.86 -2.30 8.17
CA GLU A 77 21.09 -2.18 7.37
C GLU A 77 21.99 -3.41 7.40
N ASP A 78 21.93 -4.19 8.49
CA ASP A 78 22.72 -5.41 8.63
C ASP A 78 22.12 -6.56 7.82
N GLU A 79 20.84 -6.45 7.48
CA GLU A 79 20.06 -7.50 6.82
C GLU A 79 19.74 -7.21 5.35
N MET A 80 19.71 -5.92 4.97
CA MET A 80 19.30 -5.48 3.64
C MET A 80 20.10 -4.27 3.19
N GLN A 81 20.53 -4.27 1.94
CA GLN A 81 21.09 -3.09 1.30
C GLN A 81 19.97 -2.20 0.78
N ILE A 82 19.83 -1.02 1.39
CA ILE A 82 18.90 0.02 0.97
C ILE A 82 19.65 1.33 0.74
N SER A 83 19.22 2.10 -0.26
CA SER A 83 19.84 3.39 -0.61
C SER A 83 18.77 4.46 -0.76
N PRO A 84 18.93 5.64 -0.15
CA PRO A 84 17.98 6.72 -0.34
C PRO A 84 18.04 7.21 -1.80
N LEU A 85 16.90 7.61 -2.34
CA LEU A 85 16.81 8.25 -3.63
C LEU A 85 16.85 9.77 -3.44
N ALA A 86 17.71 10.47 -4.20
CA ALA A 86 17.76 11.94 -4.22
C ALA A 86 16.56 12.50 -5.01
N ILE A 87 16.17 11.84 -6.11
CA ILE A 87 14.96 12.15 -6.87
C ILE A 87 13.90 11.11 -6.54
N LEU A 88 12.81 11.55 -5.91
CA LEU A 88 11.72 10.68 -5.46
C LEU A 88 10.93 10.12 -6.64
N ALA A 89 10.60 10.98 -7.61
CA ALA A 89 9.94 10.60 -8.85
C ALA A 89 10.08 11.69 -9.92
N ARG A 90 10.10 11.29 -11.18
CA ARG A 90 9.97 12.15 -12.36
C ARG A 90 8.53 12.17 -12.81
N HIS A 91 8.04 13.35 -13.20
CA HIS A 91 6.69 13.58 -13.69
C HIS A 91 6.74 14.19 -15.08
N ALA A 92 5.89 13.72 -16.00
CA ALA A 92 5.86 14.22 -17.38
C ALA A 92 4.42 14.44 -17.86
N TRP A 93 4.17 15.53 -18.58
CA TRP A 93 2.91 15.88 -19.23
C TRP A 93 3.04 15.91 -20.75
N SER A 94 4.25 16.16 -21.23
CA SER A 94 4.63 16.11 -22.64
C SER A 94 6.12 15.82 -22.77
N LYS A 95 6.63 15.82 -23.99
CA LYS A 95 8.05 15.64 -24.25
C LYS A 95 8.91 16.71 -23.57
N ASP A 96 8.40 17.95 -23.49
CA ASP A 96 9.14 19.12 -23.01
C ASP A 96 8.72 19.56 -21.59
N GLU A 97 7.60 19.04 -21.07
CA GLU A 97 7.08 19.37 -19.74
C GLU A 97 7.37 18.25 -18.76
N ARG A 98 8.44 18.39 -18.00
CA ARG A 98 8.91 17.42 -17.00
C ARG A 98 9.26 18.12 -15.70
N LEU A 99 8.97 17.46 -14.59
CA LEU A 99 9.28 17.93 -13.24
C LEU A 99 9.80 16.76 -12.40
N ASP A 100 10.97 16.93 -11.81
CA ASP A 100 11.52 16.02 -10.81
C ASP A 100 11.18 16.52 -9.41
N LEU A 101 10.66 15.63 -8.56
CA LEU A 101 10.57 15.89 -7.14
C LEU A 101 11.77 15.26 -6.44
N PHE A 102 12.47 16.07 -5.66
CA PHE A 102 13.64 15.69 -4.90
C PHE A 102 13.28 15.37 -3.44
N ALA A 103 14.11 14.58 -2.78
CA ALA A 103 14.03 14.40 -1.34
C ALA A 103 14.30 15.71 -0.58
N ASP A 104 15.18 16.56 -1.14
CA ASP A 104 15.40 17.92 -0.64
C ASP A 104 14.27 18.85 -1.12
N ARG A 105 13.57 19.48 -0.17
CA ARG A 105 12.43 20.36 -0.44
C ARG A 105 12.83 21.64 -1.18
N LEU A 106 14.04 22.15 -0.92
CA LEU A 106 14.51 23.38 -1.58
C LEU A 106 14.86 23.09 -3.04
N GLN A 107 15.49 21.94 -3.33
CA GLN A 107 15.71 21.49 -4.70
C GLN A 107 14.40 21.29 -5.47
N SER A 108 13.39 20.68 -4.83
CA SER A 108 12.04 20.56 -5.41
C SER A 108 11.41 21.93 -5.67
N ALA A 109 11.57 22.89 -4.74
CA ALA A 109 11.05 24.25 -4.91
C ALA A 109 11.74 24.97 -6.08
N GLU A 110 13.07 24.85 -6.24
CA GLU A 110 13.78 25.40 -7.40
C GLU A 110 13.31 24.77 -8.72
N ALA A 111 13.18 23.43 -8.77
CA ALA A 111 12.64 22.75 -9.96
C ALA A 111 11.21 23.21 -10.30
N ILE A 112 10.37 23.43 -9.29
CA ILE A 112 9.02 24.00 -9.49
C ILE A 112 9.08 25.46 -9.97
N ALA A 113 10.03 26.25 -9.46
CA ALA A 113 10.19 27.64 -9.91
C ALA A 113 10.56 27.71 -11.41
N GLU A 114 11.42 26.82 -11.87
CA GLU A 114 11.81 26.70 -13.28
C GLU A 114 10.68 26.13 -14.14
N PHE A 115 9.98 25.12 -13.64
CA PHE A 115 8.89 24.45 -14.36
C PHE A 115 7.63 25.32 -14.50
N SER A 116 7.32 26.14 -13.50
CA SER A 116 6.08 26.92 -13.44
C SER A 116 6.35 28.38 -13.04
N SER A 117 6.62 28.63 -11.75
CA SER A 117 6.93 29.98 -11.29
C SER A 117 7.47 29.98 -9.86
N ARG A 118 8.19 31.06 -9.47
CA ARG A 118 8.64 31.29 -8.10
C ARG A 118 7.45 31.36 -7.11
N ALA A 119 6.31 31.85 -7.54
CA ALA A 119 5.10 31.89 -6.72
C ALA A 119 4.58 30.47 -6.41
N GLU A 120 4.60 29.55 -7.38
CA GLU A 120 4.25 28.14 -7.15
C GLU A 120 5.26 27.44 -6.24
N ALA A 121 6.56 27.74 -6.38
CA ALA A 121 7.61 27.22 -5.52
C ALA A 121 7.39 27.61 -4.04
N ASN A 122 7.04 28.86 -3.77
CA ASN A 122 6.72 29.31 -2.41
C ASN A 122 5.47 28.58 -1.86
N ARG A 123 4.42 28.46 -2.68
CA ARG A 123 3.20 27.70 -2.29
C ARG A 123 3.49 26.21 -2.05
N PHE A 124 4.43 25.64 -2.78
CA PHE A 124 4.89 24.27 -2.50
C PHE A 124 5.54 24.15 -1.12
N LEU A 125 6.37 25.10 -0.73
CA LEU A 125 6.99 25.10 0.61
C LEU A 125 5.93 25.23 1.72
N ASP A 126 4.92 26.08 1.55
CA ASP A 126 3.78 26.21 2.48
C ASP A 126 2.99 24.90 2.54
N PHE A 127 2.73 24.27 1.40
CA PHE A 127 2.09 22.95 1.32
C PHE A 127 2.89 21.87 2.07
N CYS A 128 4.21 21.80 1.88
CA CYS A 128 5.08 20.86 2.58
C CYS A 128 5.07 21.07 4.09
N GLN A 129 5.10 22.33 4.54
CA GLN A 129 5.02 22.66 5.96
C GLN A 129 3.71 22.15 6.57
N GLN A 130 2.59 22.37 5.87
CA GLN A 130 1.28 21.94 6.34
C GLN A 130 1.13 20.40 6.32
N ALA A 131 1.65 19.73 5.28
CA ALA A 131 1.68 18.27 5.19
C ALA A 131 2.48 17.66 6.35
N SER A 132 3.61 18.28 6.71
CA SER A 132 4.43 17.89 7.85
C SER A 132 3.70 18.04 9.18
N HIS A 133 3.07 19.18 9.42
CA HIS A 133 2.26 19.41 10.63
C HIS A 133 1.16 18.36 10.76
N LEU A 134 0.47 18.08 9.66
CA LEU A 134 -0.60 17.08 9.63
C LEU A 134 -0.09 15.66 9.92
N TYR A 135 1.04 15.30 9.32
CA TYR A 135 1.67 13.99 9.56
C TYR A 135 2.03 13.84 11.05
N GLN A 136 2.68 14.83 11.65
CA GLN A 136 3.04 14.79 13.07
C GLN A 136 1.80 14.72 13.96
N ALA A 137 0.76 15.48 13.63
CA ALA A 137 -0.49 15.47 14.38
C ALA A 137 -1.20 14.11 14.32
N LEU A 138 -1.19 13.43 13.16
CA LEU A 138 -1.92 12.18 12.95
C LEU A 138 -1.09 10.92 13.24
N LYS A 139 0.24 11.01 13.33
CA LYS A 139 1.11 9.83 13.52
C LYS A 139 0.72 9.02 14.75
N LYS A 140 0.68 9.63 15.93
CA LYS A 140 0.35 8.93 17.19
C LYS A 140 -1.14 8.58 17.31
N PRO A 141 -2.08 9.55 17.21
CA PRO A 141 -3.49 9.27 17.51
C PRO A 141 -4.20 8.48 16.42
N TYR A 142 -3.66 8.43 15.19
CA TYR A 142 -4.23 7.68 14.09
C TYR A 142 -3.35 6.49 13.69
N MET A 143 -2.13 6.71 13.19
CA MET A 143 -1.32 5.64 12.60
C MET A 143 -0.87 4.59 13.63
N LEU A 144 -0.59 4.99 14.88
CA LEU A 144 -0.10 4.11 15.94
C LEU A 144 -1.20 3.68 16.93
N SER A 145 -2.43 4.13 16.73
CA SER A 145 -3.58 3.74 17.57
C SER A 145 -4.26 2.50 17.02
N GLY A 146 -4.50 1.50 17.84
CA GLY A 146 -5.18 0.27 17.42
C GLY A 146 -6.64 0.45 17.03
N ARG A 147 -7.29 1.53 17.49
CA ARG A 147 -8.69 1.86 17.20
C ARG A 147 -8.96 3.36 17.26
N PRO A 148 -8.53 4.12 16.24
CA PRO A 148 -8.76 5.56 16.23
C PRO A 148 -10.25 5.86 16.11
N SER A 149 -10.72 6.83 16.89
CA SER A 149 -12.02 7.43 16.74
C SER A 149 -11.87 8.95 16.66
N MET A 150 -12.84 9.66 16.07
CA MET A 150 -12.81 11.11 16.01
C MET A 150 -12.70 11.72 17.42
N GLY A 151 -13.44 11.18 18.39
CA GLY A 151 -13.40 11.67 19.79
C GLY A 151 -12.02 11.47 20.44
N SER A 152 -11.43 10.25 20.32
CA SER A 152 -10.10 9.96 20.87
C SER A 152 -9.00 10.78 20.17
N MET A 153 -9.18 11.05 18.89
CA MET A 153 -8.25 11.85 18.10
C MET A 153 -8.28 13.33 18.53
N MET A 154 -9.47 13.91 18.64
CA MET A 154 -9.64 15.31 19.09
C MET A 154 -9.10 15.53 20.51
N THR A 155 -9.33 14.60 21.43
CA THR A 155 -8.77 14.68 22.79
C THR A 155 -7.25 14.54 22.81
N SER A 156 -6.66 13.73 21.92
CA SER A 156 -5.21 13.52 21.84
C SER A 156 -4.48 14.68 21.18
N LEU A 157 -5.11 15.38 20.23
CA LEU A 157 -4.54 16.49 19.50
C LEU A 157 -4.48 17.78 20.31
N GLY A 158 -5.36 17.94 21.31
CA GLY A 158 -5.50 19.17 22.05
C GLY A 158 -5.98 20.35 21.17
N ALA A 159 -5.93 21.57 21.69
CA ALA A 159 -6.44 22.76 20.99
C ALA A 159 -5.63 23.09 19.71
N SER A 160 -4.31 22.98 19.74
CA SER A 160 -3.44 23.32 18.61
C SER A 160 -3.56 22.32 17.45
N GLY A 161 -3.61 21.03 17.76
CA GLY A 161 -3.78 19.98 16.73
C GLY A 161 -5.19 19.98 16.12
N SER A 162 -6.21 20.26 16.94
CA SER A 162 -7.58 20.44 16.46
C SER A 162 -7.69 21.63 15.51
N LYS A 163 -7.04 22.76 15.83
CA LYS A 163 -6.98 23.93 14.95
C LYS A 163 -6.31 23.58 13.61
N ALA A 164 -5.18 22.87 13.63
CA ALA A 164 -4.50 22.44 12.40
C ALA A 164 -5.39 21.60 11.48
N LEU A 165 -6.22 20.70 12.04
CA LEU A 165 -7.19 19.93 11.25
C LEU A 165 -8.30 20.79 10.67
N PHE A 166 -8.78 21.80 11.41
CA PHE A 166 -9.79 22.74 10.92
C PHE A 166 -9.22 23.65 9.83
N ASP A 167 -7.98 24.14 9.98
CA ASP A 167 -7.31 25.02 9.03
C ASP A 167 -7.08 24.34 7.67
N ILE A 168 -6.87 23.01 7.64
CA ILE A 168 -6.77 22.20 6.40
C ILE A 168 -8.13 22.01 5.71
N GLY A 169 -9.22 22.36 6.38
CA GLY A 169 -10.56 22.02 5.91
C GLY A 169 -10.84 20.53 6.05
N LEU A 170 -10.87 20.03 7.28
CA LEU A 170 -11.10 18.60 7.62
C LEU A 170 -12.25 17.96 6.82
N PHE A 171 -13.26 18.77 6.47
CA PHE A 171 -14.43 18.35 5.69
C PHE A 171 -14.27 18.55 4.17
N SER A 172 -13.14 19.08 3.71
CA SER A 172 -12.84 19.29 2.30
C SER A 172 -12.26 18.01 1.66
N ASN A 173 -12.43 17.87 0.33
CA ASN A 173 -11.70 16.86 -0.40
C ASN A 173 -10.30 17.34 -0.78
N LEU A 174 -9.41 16.38 -1.08
CA LEU A 174 -8.02 16.65 -1.40
C LEU A 174 -7.88 17.61 -2.60
N TRP A 175 -8.62 17.37 -3.69
CA TRP A 175 -8.53 18.19 -4.90
C TRP A 175 -8.88 19.66 -4.66
N LYS A 176 -9.91 19.91 -3.87
CA LYS A 176 -10.33 21.25 -3.50
C LYS A 176 -9.27 21.96 -2.65
N THR A 177 -8.73 21.26 -1.67
CA THR A 177 -7.66 21.75 -0.80
C THR A 177 -6.38 22.06 -1.58
N LEU A 178 -5.96 21.17 -2.49
CA LEU A 178 -4.81 21.42 -3.36
C LEU A 178 -4.98 22.66 -4.24
N GLY A 179 -6.21 23.01 -4.64
CA GLY A 179 -6.50 24.24 -5.38
C GLY A 179 -6.25 25.53 -4.60
N HIS A 180 -6.16 25.48 -3.26
CA HIS A 180 -5.74 26.63 -2.45
C HIS A 180 -4.22 26.83 -2.44
N TYR A 181 -3.46 25.73 -2.62
CA TYR A 181 -2.00 25.76 -2.68
C TYR A 181 -1.50 25.98 -4.12
N PHE A 182 -2.01 25.26 -5.09
CA PHE A 182 -1.47 25.22 -6.45
C PHE A 182 -2.44 25.82 -7.46
N HIS A 183 -2.00 26.87 -8.15
CA HIS A 183 -2.73 27.46 -9.27
C HIS A 183 -2.36 26.80 -10.59
N ASP A 184 -1.14 26.28 -10.71
CA ASP A 184 -0.74 25.45 -11.85
C ASP A 184 -1.47 24.11 -11.79
N PRO A 185 -2.29 23.77 -12.81
CA PRO A 185 -3.07 22.53 -12.81
C PRO A 185 -2.19 21.27 -12.81
N ARG A 186 -0.96 21.35 -13.33
CA ARG A 186 -0.02 20.23 -13.37
C ARG A 186 0.47 19.89 -11.95
N LEU A 187 0.78 20.88 -11.13
CA LEU A 187 1.15 20.68 -9.73
C LEU A 187 -0.03 20.14 -8.92
N ARG A 188 -1.23 20.67 -9.13
CA ARG A 188 -2.44 20.16 -8.50
C ARG A 188 -2.70 18.69 -8.87
N GLN A 189 -2.46 18.31 -10.11
CA GLN A 189 -2.57 16.93 -10.60
C GLN A 189 -1.50 16.03 -9.95
N LEU A 190 -0.25 16.48 -9.90
CA LEU A 190 0.86 15.77 -9.30
C LEU A 190 0.54 15.40 -7.84
N PHE A 191 0.20 16.40 -7.01
CA PHE A 191 -0.10 16.16 -5.59
C PHE A 191 -1.46 15.50 -5.36
N GLY A 192 -2.40 15.65 -6.29
CA GLY A 192 -3.67 14.91 -6.31
C GLY A 192 -3.47 13.41 -6.46
N ARG A 193 -2.42 12.98 -7.19
CA ARG A 193 -2.09 11.55 -7.38
C ARG A 193 -1.88 10.81 -6.06
N TYR A 194 -1.48 11.48 -5.00
CA TYR A 194 -1.30 10.82 -3.71
C TYR A 194 -2.56 10.13 -3.16
N ALA A 195 -3.77 10.51 -3.60
CA ALA A 195 -4.99 9.78 -3.27
C ALA A 195 -4.95 8.33 -3.77
N THR A 196 -4.25 8.04 -4.88
CA THR A 196 -4.15 6.70 -5.45
C THR A 196 -3.33 5.74 -4.60
N TYR A 197 -2.43 6.25 -3.73
CA TYR A 197 -1.69 5.44 -2.74
C TYR A 197 -2.60 4.74 -1.72
N CYS A 198 -3.81 5.32 -1.52
CA CYS A 198 -4.86 4.74 -0.70
C CYS A 198 -6.01 4.17 -1.55
N GLY A 199 -5.79 4.01 -2.86
CA GLY A 199 -6.78 3.46 -3.77
C GLY A 199 -8.01 4.33 -3.98
N SER A 200 -7.87 5.68 -3.91
CA SER A 200 -8.98 6.62 -3.89
C SER A 200 -8.87 7.66 -5.02
N SER A 201 -10.00 8.27 -5.36
CA SER A 201 -10.04 9.43 -6.25
C SER A 201 -9.62 10.70 -5.51
N PRO A 202 -8.74 11.56 -6.06
CA PRO A 202 -8.40 12.85 -5.45
C PRO A 202 -9.60 13.78 -5.28
N PHE A 203 -10.62 13.61 -6.13
CA PHE A 203 -11.84 14.41 -6.12
C PHE A 203 -12.81 14.03 -4.99
N GLN A 204 -12.62 12.84 -4.38
CA GLN A 204 -13.47 12.30 -3.31
C GLN A 204 -12.69 11.98 -2.02
N ALA A 205 -11.38 11.83 -2.12
CA ALA A 205 -10.51 11.57 -0.98
C ALA A 205 -10.47 12.75 0.00
N PRO A 206 -10.33 12.53 1.31
CA PRO A 206 -10.25 13.61 2.29
C PRO A 206 -8.94 14.40 2.14
N ALA A 207 -8.97 15.68 2.47
CA ALA A 207 -7.81 16.57 2.43
C ALA A 207 -6.65 16.06 3.30
N THR A 208 -6.93 15.29 4.34
CA THR A 208 -5.90 14.69 5.22
C THR A 208 -4.90 13.82 4.47
N LEU A 209 -5.23 13.30 3.26
CA LEU A 209 -4.28 12.53 2.45
C LEU A 209 -3.11 13.36 1.90
N MET A 210 -3.13 14.69 2.03
CA MET A 210 -1.95 15.52 1.73
C MET A 210 -0.72 15.13 2.59
N LEU A 211 -0.93 14.49 3.76
CA LEU A 211 0.17 13.96 4.58
C LEU A 211 1.07 12.96 3.84
N ILE A 212 0.58 12.33 2.74
CA ILE A 212 1.38 11.38 1.96
C ILE A 212 2.56 12.09 1.28
N ALA A 213 2.41 13.38 0.96
CA ALA A 213 3.54 14.18 0.50
C ALA A 213 4.67 14.21 1.53
N GLU A 214 4.34 14.39 2.81
CA GLU A 214 5.34 14.31 3.89
C GLU A 214 5.97 12.94 4.00
N VAL A 215 5.20 11.86 3.85
CA VAL A 215 5.72 10.49 3.87
C VAL A 215 6.79 10.28 2.80
N GLU A 216 6.59 10.76 1.57
CA GLU A 216 7.59 10.70 0.52
C GLU A 216 8.79 11.62 0.79
N MET A 217 8.53 12.85 1.27
CA MET A 217 9.60 13.81 1.60
C MET A 217 10.49 13.36 2.77
N GLN A 218 10.01 12.47 3.65
CA GLN A 218 10.84 11.83 4.67
C GLN A 218 11.80 10.80 4.09
N GLY A 219 11.62 10.41 2.83
CA GLY A 219 12.48 9.57 2.03
C GLY A 219 11.77 8.45 1.31
N VAL A 220 12.29 8.17 0.14
CA VAL A 220 12.02 6.98 -0.66
C VAL A 220 13.36 6.26 -0.82
N TRP A 221 13.37 4.95 -0.61
CA TRP A 221 14.58 4.15 -0.73
C TRP A 221 14.44 3.13 -1.86
N SER A 222 15.54 2.89 -2.55
CA SER A 222 15.69 1.70 -3.38
C SER A 222 16.14 0.53 -2.51
N VAL A 223 15.62 -0.65 -2.79
CA VAL A 223 15.98 -1.91 -2.13
C VAL A 223 16.76 -2.76 -3.12
N ALA A 224 17.96 -3.18 -2.77
CA ALA A 224 18.73 -4.09 -3.61
C ALA A 224 18.01 -5.45 -3.71
N GLY A 225 17.81 -5.94 -4.92
CA GLY A 225 17.00 -7.13 -5.19
C GLY A 225 15.48 -6.88 -5.18
N GLY A 226 15.06 -5.59 -5.13
CA GLY A 226 13.67 -5.18 -5.19
C GLY A 226 12.89 -5.37 -3.89
N MET A 227 11.58 -5.12 -3.93
CA MET A 227 10.70 -5.23 -2.75
C MET A 227 10.56 -6.67 -2.27
N SER A 228 10.76 -7.66 -3.13
CA SER A 228 10.77 -9.07 -2.76
C SER A 228 11.90 -9.44 -1.80
N ALA A 229 13.01 -8.70 -1.81
CA ALA A 229 14.10 -8.89 -0.85
C ALA A 229 13.64 -8.61 0.59
N LEU A 230 12.76 -7.61 0.80
CA LEU A 230 12.15 -7.36 2.11
C LEU A 230 11.35 -8.56 2.61
N VAL A 231 10.55 -9.18 1.74
CA VAL A 231 9.77 -10.38 2.08
C VAL A 231 10.68 -11.53 2.49
N LYS A 232 11.70 -11.84 1.67
CA LYS A 232 12.66 -12.90 1.93
C LYS A 232 13.42 -12.69 3.25
N THR A 233 13.79 -11.44 3.54
CA THR A 233 14.46 -11.10 4.79
C THR A 233 13.55 -11.27 6.00
N LEU A 234 12.30 -10.80 5.93
CA LEU A 234 11.32 -10.99 7.01
C LEU A 234 10.99 -12.47 7.22
N GLN A 235 10.88 -13.27 6.17
CA GLN A 235 10.70 -14.72 6.27
C GLN A 235 11.86 -15.35 7.02
N ARG A 236 13.10 -15.09 6.59
CA ARG A 236 14.32 -15.63 7.21
C ARG A 236 14.42 -15.25 8.70
N LEU A 237 14.16 -14.00 9.05
CA LEU A 237 14.13 -13.55 10.44
C LEU A 237 13.04 -14.25 11.26
N ALA A 238 11.86 -14.46 10.66
CA ALA A 238 10.78 -15.17 11.32
C ALA A 238 11.13 -16.66 11.55
N GLU A 239 11.75 -17.33 10.56
CA GLU A 239 12.24 -18.71 10.68
C GLU A 239 13.29 -18.82 11.79
N GLN A 240 14.23 -17.88 11.89
CA GLN A 240 15.22 -17.81 12.97
C GLN A 240 14.57 -17.66 14.36
N LYS A 241 13.38 -17.07 14.44
CA LYS A 241 12.58 -16.97 15.68
C LYS A 241 11.64 -18.16 15.89
N GLY A 242 11.70 -19.19 15.04
CA GLY A 242 10.92 -20.42 15.17
C GLY A 242 9.53 -20.38 14.52
N VAL A 243 9.24 -19.41 13.65
CA VAL A 243 8.00 -19.41 12.86
C VAL A 243 8.04 -20.55 11.84
N ARG A 244 6.97 -21.33 11.78
CA ARG A 244 6.78 -22.36 10.75
C ARG A 244 5.95 -21.80 9.59
N PHE A 245 6.31 -22.19 8.36
CA PHE A 245 5.61 -21.80 7.14
C PHE A 245 5.02 -23.03 6.45
N ILE A 246 3.74 -22.95 6.10
CA ILE A 246 3.02 -23.90 5.26
C ILE A 246 2.59 -23.14 4.01
N THR A 247 3.27 -23.37 2.89
CA THR A 247 3.01 -22.70 1.61
C THR A 247 2.38 -23.66 0.61
N GLY A 248 1.68 -23.13 -0.40
CA GLY A 248 0.97 -23.91 -1.41
C GLY A 248 -0.35 -24.50 -0.92
N HIS A 249 -0.85 -24.09 0.24
CA HIS A 249 -2.11 -24.57 0.81
C HIS A 249 -3.06 -23.43 1.19
N GLN A 250 -4.24 -23.46 0.61
CA GLN A 250 -5.28 -22.48 0.90
C GLN A 250 -6.06 -22.84 2.16
N CYS A 251 -6.22 -21.87 3.07
CA CYS A 251 -7.18 -22.00 4.15
C CYS A 251 -8.61 -21.95 3.59
N LYS A 252 -9.36 -23.04 3.70
CA LYS A 252 -10.78 -23.14 3.30
C LYS A 252 -11.73 -22.68 4.39
N GLU A 253 -11.38 -22.91 5.66
CA GLU A 253 -12.28 -22.67 6.77
C GLU A 253 -11.52 -22.28 8.03
N ILE A 254 -12.06 -21.32 8.78
CA ILE A 254 -11.68 -21.03 10.16
C ILE A 254 -12.66 -21.77 11.07
N LEU A 255 -12.12 -22.70 11.85
CA LEU A 255 -12.91 -23.55 12.74
C LEU A 255 -13.33 -22.79 13.99
N LEU A 256 -14.62 -22.91 14.34
CA LEU A 256 -15.18 -22.33 15.55
C LEU A 256 -15.59 -23.44 16.54
N LYS A 257 -15.25 -23.23 17.82
CA LYS A 257 -15.75 -24.03 18.93
C LYS A 257 -16.29 -23.09 20.00
N ASN A 258 -17.56 -23.24 20.38
CA ASN A 258 -18.24 -22.34 21.32
C ASN A 258 -18.06 -20.86 20.89
N GLU A 259 -18.32 -20.54 19.61
CA GLU A 259 -18.20 -19.20 19.01
C GLU A 259 -16.78 -18.59 19.03
N ARG A 260 -15.76 -19.37 19.39
CA ARG A 260 -14.37 -18.96 19.42
C ARG A 260 -13.59 -19.62 18.29
N ALA A 261 -12.72 -18.86 17.62
CA ALA A 261 -11.78 -19.40 16.64
C ALA A 261 -10.76 -20.33 17.34
N CYS A 262 -10.61 -21.55 16.83
CA CYS A 262 -9.81 -22.61 17.46
C CYS A 262 -8.91 -23.38 16.49
N GLY A 263 -8.92 -23.06 15.20
CA GLY A 263 -8.10 -23.73 14.19
C GLY A 263 -8.53 -23.37 12.77
N VAL A 264 -7.91 -24.03 11.82
CA VAL A 264 -8.20 -23.88 10.40
C VAL A 264 -8.24 -25.24 9.70
N ARG A 265 -8.99 -25.31 8.61
CA ARG A 265 -8.99 -26.43 7.65
C ARG A 265 -8.39 -25.96 6.34
N LEU A 266 -7.45 -26.71 5.78
CA LEU A 266 -6.79 -26.43 4.52
C LEU A 266 -7.54 -27.08 3.34
N ASP A 267 -7.04 -26.80 2.12
CA ASP A 267 -7.60 -27.33 0.86
C ASP A 267 -7.35 -28.83 0.66
N ASN A 268 -6.35 -29.38 1.32
CA ASN A 268 -6.07 -30.83 1.40
C ASN A 268 -6.78 -31.53 2.58
N ASP A 269 -7.73 -30.82 3.24
CA ASP A 269 -8.50 -31.25 4.42
C ASP A 269 -7.69 -31.41 5.72
N ASP A 270 -6.39 -31.07 5.73
CA ASP A 270 -5.61 -31.02 6.97
C ASP A 270 -6.20 -29.97 7.94
N VAL A 271 -6.23 -30.35 9.22
CA VAL A 271 -6.74 -29.50 10.30
C VAL A 271 -5.59 -29.09 11.21
N HIS A 272 -5.43 -27.80 11.39
CA HIS A 272 -4.46 -27.23 12.33
C HIS A 272 -5.20 -26.48 13.43
N HIS A 273 -4.95 -26.87 14.71
CA HIS A 273 -5.53 -26.21 15.87
C HIS A 273 -4.61 -25.13 16.42
N ALA A 274 -5.17 -24.03 16.92
CA ALA A 274 -4.45 -22.96 17.59
C ALA A 274 -5.33 -22.24 18.61
N HIS A 275 -4.70 -21.59 19.59
CA HIS A 275 -5.37 -20.77 20.59
C HIS A 275 -5.91 -19.45 20.02
N SER A 276 -5.25 -18.95 18.96
CA SER A 276 -5.64 -17.71 18.28
C SER A 276 -5.28 -17.76 16.80
N ILE A 277 -6.02 -16.98 16.00
CA ILE A 277 -5.84 -16.87 14.55
C ILE A 277 -5.69 -15.40 14.18
N ILE A 278 -4.71 -15.09 13.35
CA ILE A 278 -4.59 -13.79 12.66
C ILE A 278 -4.94 -14.00 11.19
N PHE A 279 -5.93 -13.29 10.69
CA PHE A 279 -6.33 -13.30 9.29
C PHE A 279 -5.71 -12.08 8.56
N ASN A 280 -4.80 -12.35 7.62
CA ASN A 280 -4.12 -11.38 6.77
C ASN A 280 -4.62 -11.42 5.31
N GLY A 281 -5.88 -11.73 5.11
CA GLY A 281 -6.58 -11.56 3.84
C GLY A 281 -7.37 -10.25 3.80
N ASP A 282 -8.11 -10.04 2.72
CA ASP A 282 -9.08 -8.95 2.70
C ASP A 282 -10.26 -9.28 3.62
N ALA A 283 -10.62 -8.35 4.51
CA ALA A 283 -11.69 -8.58 5.48
C ALA A 283 -13.07 -8.82 4.82
N ARG A 284 -13.23 -8.44 3.54
CA ARG A 284 -14.41 -8.77 2.74
C ARG A 284 -14.56 -10.28 2.52
N ALA A 285 -13.45 -11.05 2.51
CA ALA A 285 -13.50 -12.50 2.39
C ALA A 285 -14.27 -13.15 3.57
N LEU A 286 -14.12 -12.62 4.78
CA LEU A 286 -14.92 -13.03 5.93
C LEU A 286 -16.39 -12.64 5.74
N GLN A 287 -16.65 -11.42 5.30
CA GLN A 287 -17.99 -10.87 5.13
C GLN A 287 -18.83 -11.65 4.11
N VAL A 288 -18.21 -12.13 3.02
CA VAL A 288 -18.90 -12.98 2.03
C VAL A 288 -18.98 -14.44 2.46
N GLY A 289 -18.35 -14.81 3.58
CA GLY A 289 -18.39 -16.16 4.13
C GLY A 289 -17.42 -17.14 3.46
N LEU A 290 -16.37 -16.65 2.82
CA LEU A 290 -15.39 -17.47 2.08
C LEU A 290 -14.66 -18.47 3.01
N LEU A 291 -14.50 -18.13 4.29
CA LEU A 291 -13.81 -18.94 5.30
C LEU A 291 -14.77 -19.54 6.35
N GLY A 292 -16.06 -19.59 6.03
CA GLY A 292 -17.10 -20.10 6.90
C GLY A 292 -18.24 -19.10 7.11
N THR A 293 -19.48 -19.58 7.08
CA THR A 293 -20.68 -18.71 7.17
C THR A 293 -20.82 -18.04 8.54
N GLY A 294 -20.30 -18.65 9.62
CA GLY A 294 -20.27 -18.08 10.96
C GLY A 294 -19.41 -16.83 11.12
N LEU A 295 -18.59 -16.51 10.12
CA LEU A 295 -17.65 -15.38 10.14
C LEU A 295 -18.17 -14.12 9.43
N LYS A 296 -19.38 -14.15 8.84
CA LYS A 296 -19.90 -13.02 8.03
C LYS A 296 -19.98 -11.67 8.76
N ASN A 297 -20.06 -11.70 10.08
CA ASN A 297 -20.08 -10.51 10.93
C ASN A 297 -18.79 -10.35 11.74
N ALA A 298 -17.72 -11.09 11.42
CA ALA A 298 -16.46 -11.04 12.16
C ALA A 298 -15.73 -9.70 12.03
N SER A 299 -16.02 -8.92 11.00
CA SER A 299 -15.42 -7.60 10.80
C SER A 299 -16.49 -6.52 10.66
N ALA A 300 -16.17 -5.31 11.13
CA ALA A 300 -17.04 -4.13 11.04
C ALA A 300 -16.91 -3.40 9.67
N ILE A 301 -16.68 -4.13 8.57
CA ILE A 301 -16.65 -3.51 7.24
C ILE A 301 -18.06 -3.11 6.82
N ASP A 302 -18.19 -1.88 6.36
CA ASP A 302 -19.42 -1.42 5.71
C ASP A 302 -19.67 -2.23 4.43
N ARG A 303 -20.81 -2.91 4.36
CA ARG A 303 -21.20 -3.74 3.19
C ARG A 303 -21.37 -2.91 1.92
N GLN A 304 -21.64 -1.62 2.07
CA GLN A 304 -21.80 -0.67 0.96
C GLN A 304 -20.52 0.11 0.68
N ALA A 305 -19.39 -0.22 1.35
CA ALA A 305 -18.13 0.45 1.11
C ALA A 305 -17.72 0.34 -0.36
N ILE A 306 -17.40 1.49 -0.95
CA ILE A 306 -16.89 1.58 -2.33
C ILE A 306 -15.54 0.86 -2.39
N PRO A 307 -15.33 -0.08 -3.32
CA PRO A 307 -14.04 -0.71 -3.50
C PRO A 307 -12.97 0.31 -3.89
N SER A 308 -11.75 0.09 -3.46
CA SER A 308 -10.62 0.89 -3.90
C SER A 308 -10.28 0.64 -5.37
N LEU A 309 -9.35 1.41 -5.89
CA LEU A 309 -8.74 1.14 -7.19
C LEU A 309 -8.23 -0.30 -7.29
N SER A 310 -8.40 -0.87 -8.47
CA SER A 310 -7.62 -1.97 -9.02
C SER A 310 -6.53 -1.38 -9.92
N ALA A 311 -5.87 -2.23 -10.71
CA ALA A 311 -4.88 -1.82 -11.70
C ALA A 311 -4.94 -2.73 -12.95
N LEU A 312 -4.47 -2.19 -14.06
CA LEU A 312 -3.99 -2.97 -15.20
C LEU A 312 -2.46 -2.76 -15.25
N THR A 313 -1.70 -3.84 -15.23
CA THR A 313 -0.24 -3.75 -15.15
C THR A 313 0.44 -4.58 -16.23
N TRP A 314 1.63 -4.14 -16.62
CA TRP A 314 2.53 -4.84 -17.54
C TRP A 314 3.90 -4.96 -16.89
N SER A 315 4.42 -6.18 -16.81
CA SER A 315 5.80 -6.47 -16.45
C SER A 315 6.51 -7.03 -17.67
N MET A 316 7.66 -6.46 -18.03
CA MET A 316 8.35 -6.78 -19.27
C MET A 316 9.84 -6.48 -19.19
N LEU A 317 10.62 -7.16 -20.02
CA LEU A 317 11.94 -6.68 -20.42
C LEU A 317 11.79 -5.73 -21.62
N ALA A 318 12.38 -4.56 -21.54
CA ALA A 318 12.27 -3.55 -22.58
C ALA A 318 13.56 -2.75 -22.73
N LYS A 319 13.71 -2.10 -23.91
CA LYS A 319 14.79 -1.10 -24.19
C LYS A 319 14.18 0.29 -24.31
N PRO A 320 14.00 1.03 -23.20
CA PRO A 320 13.46 2.38 -23.24
C PRO A 320 14.37 3.31 -24.04
N GLN A 321 13.77 4.15 -24.88
CA GLN A 321 14.48 5.14 -25.71
C GLN A 321 13.74 6.48 -25.73
N GLY A 322 14.45 7.55 -26.01
CA GLY A 322 13.90 8.88 -26.25
C GLY A 322 13.52 9.69 -25.00
N PHE A 323 13.27 9.04 -23.87
CA PHE A 323 12.93 9.69 -22.60
C PHE A 323 13.86 9.18 -21.48
N PRO A 324 14.50 10.06 -20.69
CA PRO A 324 15.41 9.65 -19.63
C PRO A 324 14.63 9.15 -18.42
N LEU A 325 14.23 7.88 -18.44
CA LEU A 325 13.54 7.24 -17.31
C LEU A 325 14.38 7.26 -16.04
N LEU A 326 13.75 7.55 -14.92
CA LEU A 326 14.26 7.29 -13.58
C LEU A 326 13.53 6.06 -13.00
N ARG A 327 13.95 5.61 -11.82
CA ARG A 327 13.34 4.46 -11.15
C ARG A 327 11.82 4.63 -11.05
N HIS A 328 11.34 5.79 -10.67
CA HIS A 328 9.92 6.13 -10.59
C HIS A 328 9.59 7.27 -11.55
N THR A 329 8.74 6.99 -12.52
CA THR A 329 8.30 7.99 -13.49
C THR A 329 6.77 7.92 -13.67
N VAL A 330 6.13 9.08 -13.72
CA VAL A 330 4.67 9.20 -13.91
C VAL A 330 4.40 10.04 -15.14
N PHE A 331 3.56 9.54 -16.03
CA PHE A 331 3.09 10.22 -17.22
C PHE A 331 1.63 10.58 -17.06
N PHE A 332 1.33 11.86 -17.11
CA PHE A 332 0.00 12.39 -16.88
C PHE A 332 -0.73 12.70 -18.19
N ASN A 333 -2.02 12.35 -18.24
CA ASN A 333 -2.91 12.83 -19.28
C ASN A 333 -3.48 14.22 -18.94
N ALA A 334 -4.01 14.91 -19.96
CA ALA A 334 -4.54 16.27 -19.79
C ALA A 334 -5.89 16.32 -19.04
N ASN A 335 -6.70 15.26 -19.07
CA ASN A 335 -8.03 15.23 -18.45
C ASN A 335 -8.06 14.28 -17.23
N TYR A 336 -7.49 14.76 -16.14
CA TYR A 336 -7.30 13.95 -14.94
C TYR A 336 -8.62 13.55 -14.26
N GLN A 337 -9.64 14.39 -14.29
CA GLN A 337 -10.93 14.06 -13.70
C GLN A 337 -11.62 12.93 -14.46
N ALA A 338 -11.55 12.92 -15.79
CA ALA A 338 -12.17 11.90 -16.61
C ALA A 338 -11.66 10.48 -16.29
N GLU A 339 -10.37 10.32 -15.91
CA GLU A 339 -9.78 9.05 -15.47
C GLU A 339 -10.56 8.49 -14.27
N PHE A 340 -10.80 9.31 -13.24
CA PHE A 340 -11.50 8.85 -12.03
C PHE A 340 -13.01 8.72 -12.22
N ASP A 341 -13.61 9.52 -13.10
CA ASP A 341 -15.02 9.36 -13.49
C ASP A 341 -15.22 8.05 -14.25
N ASP A 342 -14.29 7.67 -15.14
CA ASP A 342 -14.32 6.37 -15.82
C ASP A 342 -14.25 5.23 -14.78
N ILE A 343 -13.32 5.31 -13.83
CA ILE A 343 -13.08 4.25 -12.85
C ILE A 343 -14.22 4.16 -11.81
N PHE A 344 -14.60 5.25 -11.14
CA PHE A 344 -15.50 5.21 -10.00
C PHE A 344 -16.98 5.42 -10.34
N ILE A 345 -17.28 6.13 -11.43
CA ILE A 345 -18.66 6.43 -11.84
C ILE A 345 -19.09 5.48 -12.96
N ARG A 346 -18.35 5.46 -14.08
CA ARG A 346 -18.69 4.63 -15.25
C ARG A 346 -18.25 3.19 -15.07
N GLN A 347 -17.26 2.95 -14.19
CA GLN A 347 -16.72 1.64 -13.86
C GLN A 347 -16.13 0.90 -15.06
N GLN A 348 -15.39 1.60 -15.85
CA GLN A 348 -14.69 1.13 -17.04
C GLN A 348 -13.20 1.50 -16.93
N LEU A 349 -12.37 0.90 -17.77
CA LEU A 349 -10.97 1.33 -17.91
C LEU A 349 -10.93 2.79 -18.41
N PRO A 350 -9.97 3.59 -17.90
CA PRO A 350 -9.87 4.98 -18.31
C PRO A 350 -9.49 5.09 -19.79
N LYS A 351 -10.19 5.96 -20.51
CA LYS A 351 -9.90 6.26 -21.92
C LYS A 351 -8.58 7.05 -22.07
N HIS A 352 -8.22 7.78 -21.04
CA HIS A 352 -6.99 8.58 -20.99
C HIS A 352 -6.30 8.30 -19.65
N PRO A 353 -5.57 7.19 -19.53
CA PRO A 353 -4.95 6.79 -18.26
C PRO A 353 -3.74 7.65 -17.92
N THR A 354 -3.52 7.88 -16.64
CA THR A 354 -2.20 8.21 -16.10
C THR A 354 -1.37 6.93 -16.03
N VAL A 355 -0.13 6.97 -16.50
CA VAL A 355 0.76 5.81 -16.53
C VAL A 355 1.89 6.00 -15.53
N TYR A 356 2.04 5.04 -14.61
CA TYR A 356 3.20 4.94 -13.74
C TYR A 356 4.16 3.88 -14.27
N ILE A 357 5.45 4.21 -14.28
CA ILE A 357 6.53 3.27 -14.64
C ILE A 357 7.50 3.16 -13.47
N CYS A 358 7.86 1.92 -13.13
CA CYS A 358 9.04 1.60 -12.34
C CYS A 358 10.07 0.92 -13.25
N ALA A 359 11.14 1.62 -13.55
CA ALA A 359 12.31 1.07 -14.23
C ALA A 359 13.28 0.54 -13.17
N GLN A 360 13.19 -0.77 -12.91
CA GLN A 360 13.77 -1.37 -11.69
C GLN A 360 15.30 -1.34 -11.68
N ASP A 361 15.91 -1.30 -12.86
CA ASP A 361 17.37 -1.21 -13.04
C ASP A 361 17.90 0.22 -13.02
N GLN A 362 17.01 1.24 -12.98
CA GLN A 362 17.37 2.65 -12.83
C GLN A 362 17.42 3.04 -11.34
N THR A 363 18.09 4.16 -11.08
CA THR A 363 18.14 4.82 -9.78
C THR A 363 17.51 6.21 -9.90
N ASP A 364 17.93 7.14 -9.09
CA ASP A 364 17.65 8.58 -9.17
C ASP A 364 18.53 9.32 -10.22
N VAL A 365 19.44 8.61 -10.86
CA VAL A 365 20.20 9.07 -12.02
C VAL A 365 19.85 8.18 -13.20
N HIS A 366 19.51 8.82 -14.33
CA HIS A 366 19.29 8.06 -15.56
C HIS A 366 20.61 7.43 -16.02
N LEU A 367 20.57 6.10 -16.16
CA LEU A 367 21.69 5.33 -16.69
C LEU A 367 21.33 4.88 -18.10
N ASP A 368 22.12 5.29 -19.08
CA ASP A 368 21.99 4.77 -20.42
C ASP A 368 22.45 3.31 -20.43
N ARG A 369 21.51 2.39 -20.60
CA ARG A 369 21.75 0.95 -20.54
C ARG A 369 21.53 0.34 -21.92
N PRO A 370 22.57 -0.31 -22.50
CA PRO A 370 22.47 -0.93 -23.83
C PRO A 370 21.60 -2.19 -23.85
N HIS A 371 21.30 -2.75 -22.67
CA HIS A 371 20.55 -4.01 -22.52
C HIS A 371 19.08 -3.77 -22.16
N GLU A 372 18.28 -4.81 -22.32
CA GLU A 372 16.91 -4.84 -21.81
C GLU A 372 16.90 -4.63 -20.30
N GLN A 373 15.90 -3.89 -19.82
CA GLN A 373 15.70 -3.55 -18.42
C GLN A 373 14.36 -4.06 -17.93
N GLY A 374 14.27 -4.40 -16.64
CA GLY A 374 13.03 -4.76 -15.98
C GLY A 374 12.11 -3.54 -15.84
N ILE A 375 11.00 -3.53 -16.57
CA ILE A 375 10.02 -2.45 -16.57
C ILE A 375 8.70 -2.96 -16.01
N PHE A 376 8.17 -2.24 -15.04
CA PHE A 376 6.82 -2.41 -14.54
C PHE A 376 6.00 -1.16 -14.86
N CYS A 377 4.91 -1.33 -15.62
CA CYS A 377 3.95 -0.27 -15.95
C CYS A 377 2.63 -0.53 -15.22
N LEU A 378 1.97 0.55 -14.79
CA LEU A 378 0.68 0.49 -14.13
C LEU A 378 -0.23 1.64 -14.58
N VAL A 379 -1.49 1.31 -14.86
CA VAL A 379 -2.60 2.25 -14.93
C VAL A 379 -3.67 1.86 -13.92
N ASN A 380 -4.36 2.85 -13.36
CA ASN A 380 -5.48 2.62 -12.45
C ASN A 380 -6.65 1.99 -13.20
N ALA A 381 -7.36 1.07 -12.53
CA ALA A 381 -8.51 0.38 -13.08
C ALA A 381 -9.64 0.25 -12.06
N PRO A 382 -10.91 0.05 -12.49
CA PRO A 382 -12.00 -0.24 -11.58
C PRO A 382 -11.86 -1.65 -10.99
N ALA A 383 -12.27 -1.81 -9.75
CA ALA A 383 -12.45 -3.14 -9.17
C ALA A 383 -13.73 -3.78 -9.74
N GLN A 384 -13.64 -5.06 -10.07
CA GLN A 384 -14.73 -5.85 -10.68
C GLN A 384 -15.46 -6.68 -9.63
N ILE A 385 -16.39 -6.04 -8.92
CA ILE A 385 -17.23 -6.74 -7.94
C ILE A 385 -18.54 -7.15 -8.62
N SER A 386 -18.84 -8.47 -8.59
CA SER A 386 -20.11 -9.02 -9.08
C SER A 386 -21.32 -8.15 -8.63
N PRO A 387 -22.31 -7.86 -9.52
CA PRO A 387 -22.64 -8.61 -10.75
C PRO A 387 -22.04 -8.05 -12.07
N ARG A 388 -20.90 -7.39 -12.05
CA ARG A 388 -20.32 -6.80 -13.25
C ARG A 388 -19.70 -7.84 -14.17
N PRO A 389 -19.82 -7.64 -15.52
CA PRO A 389 -19.08 -8.44 -16.47
C PRO A 389 -17.57 -8.20 -16.32
N GLU A 390 -16.78 -9.20 -16.64
CA GLU A 390 -15.35 -9.07 -16.75
C GLU A 390 -14.98 -8.12 -17.90
N LEU A 391 -13.84 -7.45 -17.78
CA LEU A 391 -13.30 -6.64 -18.86
C LEU A 391 -12.97 -7.54 -20.05
N THR A 392 -13.38 -7.12 -21.22
CA THR A 392 -13.08 -7.86 -22.46
C THR A 392 -11.62 -7.63 -22.87
N THR A 393 -11.13 -8.50 -23.75
CA THR A 393 -9.78 -8.36 -24.32
C THR A 393 -9.66 -7.03 -25.08
N GLU A 394 -10.69 -6.65 -25.82
CA GLU A 394 -10.73 -5.41 -26.60
C GLU A 394 -10.67 -4.16 -25.71
N GLU A 395 -11.36 -4.16 -24.56
CA GLU A 395 -11.28 -3.05 -23.59
C GLU A 395 -9.88 -2.93 -23.00
N ILE A 396 -9.23 -4.04 -22.68
CA ILE A 396 -7.86 -4.08 -22.16
C ILE A 396 -6.88 -3.58 -23.21
N GLU A 397 -6.96 -4.05 -24.45
CA GLU A 397 -6.10 -3.64 -25.57
C GLU A 397 -6.31 -2.17 -25.94
N ALA A 398 -7.52 -1.67 -25.86
CA ALA A 398 -7.80 -0.24 -26.07
C ALA A 398 -7.13 0.62 -25.01
N CYS A 399 -7.21 0.24 -23.72
CA CYS A 399 -6.55 0.95 -22.64
C CYS A 399 -5.02 0.89 -22.76
N GLU A 400 -4.48 -0.28 -23.12
CA GLU A 400 -3.05 -0.47 -23.38
C GLU A 400 -2.55 0.44 -24.49
N SER A 401 -3.28 0.48 -25.62
CA SER A 401 -2.94 1.35 -26.75
C SER A 401 -2.92 2.83 -26.35
N GLN A 402 -3.87 3.29 -25.52
CA GLN A 402 -3.91 4.66 -25.02
C GLN A 402 -2.75 4.94 -24.03
N ALA A 403 -2.44 3.98 -23.16
CA ALA A 403 -1.32 4.11 -22.24
C ALA A 403 0.02 4.27 -23.00
N PHE A 404 0.29 3.40 -23.97
CA PHE A 404 1.52 3.49 -24.75
C PHE A 404 1.55 4.69 -25.71
N ALA A 405 0.39 5.14 -26.20
CA ALA A 405 0.31 6.38 -26.97
C ALA A 405 0.71 7.60 -26.14
N LEU A 406 0.28 7.67 -24.85
CA LEU A 406 0.71 8.72 -23.91
C LEU A 406 2.23 8.69 -23.70
N LEU A 407 2.82 7.50 -23.48
CA LEU A 407 4.27 7.37 -23.33
C LEU A 407 5.00 7.90 -24.55
N LYS A 408 4.56 7.53 -25.75
CA LYS A 408 5.15 8.01 -27.02
C LYS A 408 4.97 9.51 -27.21
N GLN A 409 3.81 10.07 -26.84
CA GLN A 409 3.58 11.52 -26.84
C GLN A 409 4.54 12.26 -25.92
N CYS A 410 4.91 11.65 -24.78
CA CYS A 410 5.93 12.18 -23.87
C CYS A 410 7.38 11.89 -24.32
N GLY A 411 7.56 11.25 -25.47
CA GLY A 411 8.86 10.94 -26.06
C GLY A 411 9.48 9.62 -25.59
N LEU A 412 8.72 8.73 -24.93
CA LEU A 412 9.20 7.44 -24.49
C LEU A 412 8.75 6.32 -25.44
N GLU A 413 9.70 5.60 -25.98
CA GLU A 413 9.47 4.31 -26.67
C GLU A 413 10.05 3.18 -25.83
N LEU A 414 9.19 2.24 -25.38
CA LEU A 414 9.62 1.16 -24.50
C LEU A 414 10.32 0.03 -25.22
N ASN A 415 9.96 -0.26 -26.48
CA ASN A 415 10.50 -1.37 -27.29
C ASN A 415 10.52 -2.69 -26.50
N PRO A 416 9.35 -3.22 -26.09
CA PRO A 416 9.29 -4.41 -25.25
C PRO A 416 9.71 -5.66 -26.02
N ASN A 417 10.38 -6.59 -25.33
CA ASN A 417 10.51 -7.95 -25.78
C ASN A 417 9.17 -8.66 -25.56
N LEU A 418 8.40 -8.87 -26.63
CA LEU A 418 7.02 -9.37 -26.57
C LEU A 418 6.89 -10.74 -25.89
N ASN A 419 7.94 -11.56 -25.93
CA ASN A 419 7.95 -12.86 -25.27
C ASN A 419 8.05 -12.77 -23.73
N THR A 420 8.36 -11.59 -23.21
CA THR A 420 8.54 -11.36 -21.77
C THR A 420 7.40 -10.55 -21.15
N VAL A 421 6.45 -10.06 -21.96
CA VAL A 421 5.35 -9.23 -21.49
C VAL A 421 4.34 -10.06 -20.74
N THR A 422 4.17 -9.76 -19.46
CA THR A 422 3.08 -10.33 -18.65
C THR A 422 2.12 -9.22 -18.24
N ARG A 423 0.86 -9.39 -18.63
CA ARG A 423 -0.25 -8.50 -18.31
C ARG A 423 -1.00 -9.04 -17.09
N THR A 424 -1.32 -8.18 -16.11
CA THR A 424 -2.18 -8.55 -14.98
C THR A 424 -3.38 -7.60 -14.95
N SER A 425 -4.57 -8.14 -15.13
CA SER A 425 -5.85 -7.41 -15.15
C SER A 425 -6.51 -7.39 -13.77
N PRO A 426 -7.55 -6.54 -13.55
CA PRO A 426 -8.37 -6.58 -12.34
C PRO A 426 -8.94 -7.97 -12.02
N HIS A 427 -9.33 -8.74 -13.06
CA HIS A 427 -9.79 -10.11 -12.88
C HIS A 427 -8.68 -11.00 -12.31
N ALA A 428 -7.47 -10.95 -12.88
CA ALA A 428 -6.33 -11.71 -12.38
C ALA A 428 -5.98 -11.31 -10.93
N PHE A 429 -6.06 -10.03 -10.58
CA PHE A 429 -5.91 -9.60 -9.17
C PHE A 429 -7.02 -10.14 -8.25
N SER A 430 -8.25 -10.30 -8.75
CA SER A 430 -9.36 -10.91 -7.99
C SER A 430 -9.11 -12.39 -7.69
N GLN A 431 -8.46 -13.12 -8.61
CA GLN A 431 -8.05 -14.52 -8.39
C GLN A 431 -6.90 -14.62 -7.38
N LEU A 432 -5.89 -13.74 -7.52
CA LEU A 432 -4.77 -13.68 -6.59
C LEU A 432 -5.21 -13.29 -5.16
N PHE A 433 -6.18 -12.37 -5.05
CA PHE A 433 -6.68 -11.84 -3.77
C PHE A 433 -8.20 -12.03 -3.67
N PRO A 434 -8.66 -13.22 -3.23
CA PRO A 434 -10.09 -13.59 -3.25
C PRO A 434 -10.99 -12.58 -2.52
N ALA A 435 -12.22 -12.45 -3.02
CA ALA A 435 -13.27 -11.56 -2.53
C ALA A 435 -13.02 -10.04 -2.71
N THR A 436 -11.89 -9.64 -3.29
CA THR A 436 -11.58 -8.21 -3.49
C THR A 436 -12.22 -7.62 -4.75
N GLY A 437 -12.61 -8.45 -5.72
CA GLY A 437 -12.93 -7.99 -7.08
C GLY A 437 -11.76 -7.30 -7.78
N GLY A 438 -10.52 -7.61 -7.35
CA GLY A 438 -9.30 -6.97 -7.84
C GLY A 438 -8.94 -5.65 -7.14
N ALA A 439 -9.72 -5.17 -6.16
CA ALA A 439 -9.37 -4.00 -5.35
C ALA A 439 -8.06 -4.25 -4.58
N LEU A 440 -7.07 -3.36 -4.76
CA LEU A 440 -5.73 -3.57 -4.22
C LEU A 440 -5.53 -2.94 -2.83
N TYR A 441 -6.41 -2.03 -2.41
CA TYR A 441 -6.26 -1.24 -1.20
C TYR A 441 -7.43 -1.41 -0.20
N GLY A 442 -8.27 -2.45 -0.39
CA GLY A 442 -9.50 -2.64 0.37
C GLY A 442 -10.61 -1.67 -0.06
N SER A 443 -11.20 -0.94 0.86
CA SER A 443 -12.20 0.10 0.57
C SER A 443 -11.54 1.43 0.22
N ALA A 444 -12.13 2.19 -0.70
CA ALA A 444 -11.72 3.55 -1.01
C ALA A 444 -11.95 4.47 0.20
N SER A 445 -11.00 5.36 0.46
CA SER A 445 -11.08 6.35 1.54
C SER A 445 -11.80 7.61 1.04
N HIS A 446 -13.04 7.45 0.56
CA HIS A 446 -13.88 8.56 0.08
C HIS A 446 -14.65 9.23 1.21
N GLY A 447 -14.78 10.55 1.12
CA GLY A 447 -15.40 11.40 2.16
C GLY A 447 -14.49 11.58 3.38
N TRP A 448 -14.79 12.61 4.17
CA TRP A 448 -13.98 13.02 5.34
C TRP A 448 -13.84 11.93 6.42
N MET A 449 -14.83 11.05 6.57
CA MET A 449 -14.80 9.91 7.50
C MET A 449 -14.15 8.64 6.89
N GLY A 450 -13.76 8.66 5.61
CA GLY A 450 -13.29 7.47 4.89
C GLY A 450 -12.12 6.76 5.56
N ILE A 451 -11.21 7.51 6.16
CA ILE A 451 -10.05 6.95 6.86
C ILE A 451 -10.42 6.20 8.16
N PHE A 452 -11.57 6.52 8.81
CA PHE A 452 -12.01 5.88 10.06
C PHE A 452 -12.89 4.64 9.83
N LYS A 453 -13.29 4.37 8.60
CA LYS A 453 -14.18 3.23 8.28
C LYS A 453 -13.47 1.89 8.20
N ARG A 454 -12.13 1.87 8.24
CA ARG A 454 -11.38 0.61 8.23
C ARG A 454 -11.52 -0.10 9.57
N PRO A 455 -11.80 -1.43 9.58
CA PRO A 455 -11.86 -2.18 10.84
C PRO A 455 -10.49 -2.22 11.51
N GLY A 456 -10.48 -2.26 12.84
CA GLY A 456 -9.27 -2.47 13.63
C GLY A 456 -8.82 -3.93 13.65
N ALA A 457 -7.75 -4.20 14.40
CA ALA A 457 -7.17 -5.53 14.52
C ALA A 457 -8.09 -6.55 15.25
N GLN A 458 -9.00 -6.11 16.11
CA GLN A 458 -9.89 -6.98 16.85
C GLN A 458 -11.14 -7.31 16.02
N SER A 459 -11.44 -8.61 15.83
CA SER A 459 -12.71 -9.06 15.27
C SER A 459 -13.80 -9.19 16.35
N THR A 460 -15.04 -9.43 15.93
CA THR A 460 -16.14 -9.76 16.86
C THR A 460 -16.09 -11.21 17.35
N ILE A 461 -15.29 -12.07 16.69
CA ILE A 461 -15.12 -13.48 17.05
C ILE A 461 -13.94 -13.62 18.01
N PRO A 462 -14.13 -14.11 19.24
CA PRO A 462 -13.03 -14.34 20.17
C PRO A 462 -11.95 -15.24 19.56
N GLY A 463 -10.68 -14.91 19.76
CA GLY A 463 -9.55 -15.66 19.21
C GLY A 463 -9.23 -15.39 17.75
N LEU A 464 -10.03 -14.58 17.04
CA LEU A 464 -9.74 -14.13 15.67
C LEU A 464 -9.32 -12.67 15.65
N TYR A 465 -8.21 -12.39 14.98
CA TYR A 465 -7.64 -11.04 14.79
C TYR A 465 -7.46 -10.76 13.31
N LEU A 466 -7.47 -9.49 12.93
CA LEU A 466 -7.42 -9.03 11.54
C LEU A 466 -6.17 -8.19 11.30
N THR A 467 -5.55 -8.34 10.13
CA THR A 467 -4.42 -7.53 9.69
C THR A 467 -4.40 -7.36 8.18
N GLY A 468 -3.54 -6.46 7.70
CA GLY A 468 -3.32 -6.24 6.27
C GLY A 468 -3.84 -4.90 5.75
N GLY A 469 -3.72 -4.69 4.44
CA GLY A 469 -4.01 -3.40 3.80
C GLY A 469 -5.48 -2.98 3.77
N SER A 470 -6.43 -3.87 4.02
CA SER A 470 -7.86 -3.55 4.18
C SER A 470 -8.23 -3.20 5.63
N ILE A 471 -7.30 -3.41 6.56
CA ILE A 471 -7.46 -3.17 7.99
C ILE A 471 -6.74 -1.86 8.37
N HIS A 472 -7.14 -1.23 9.47
CA HIS A 472 -6.43 -0.06 10.03
C HIS A 472 -4.94 -0.41 10.31
N PRO A 473 -4.00 0.50 10.02
CA PRO A 473 -4.14 1.90 9.63
C PRO A 473 -4.42 2.11 8.13
N GLY A 474 -4.33 1.09 7.29
CA GLY A 474 -4.70 1.20 5.90
C GLY A 474 -3.78 0.50 4.93
N ALA A 475 -3.87 0.90 3.66
CA ALA A 475 -3.11 0.34 2.57
C ALA A 475 -1.69 0.93 2.47
N GLY A 476 -0.80 0.18 1.84
CA GLY A 476 0.62 0.47 1.69
C GLY A 476 1.48 -0.52 2.49
N VAL A 477 2.69 -0.79 2.00
CA VAL A 477 3.59 -1.79 2.60
C VAL A 477 3.88 -1.49 4.08
N PRO A 478 4.28 -0.25 4.46
CA PRO A 478 4.52 0.06 5.87
C PRO A 478 3.24 0.05 6.72
N MET A 479 2.10 0.47 6.15
CA MET A 479 0.81 0.43 6.86
C MET A 479 0.35 -0.99 7.13
N ALA A 480 0.52 -1.91 6.17
CA ALA A 480 0.22 -3.33 6.37
C ALA A 480 1.13 -3.95 7.43
N ALA A 481 2.42 -3.59 7.47
CA ALA A 481 3.34 -4.02 8.52
C ALA A 481 2.91 -3.50 9.90
N LEU A 482 2.53 -2.23 10.02
CA LEU A 482 1.95 -1.66 11.24
C LEU A 482 0.69 -2.39 11.67
N SER A 483 -0.21 -2.70 10.73
CA SER A 483 -1.43 -3.48 10.99
C SER A 483 -1.10 -4.84 11.60
N GLY A 484 -0.07 -5.54 11.08
CA GLY A 484 0.40 -6.82 11.62
C GLY A 484 0.90 -6.70 13.05
N ARG A 485 1.70 -5.69 13.32
CA ARG A 485 2.22 -5.40 14.67
C ARG A 485 1.10 -5.04 15.65
N MET A 486 0.08 -4.30 15.19
CA MET A 486 -1.10 -3.98 16.00
C MET A 486 -1.93 -5.23 16.33
N ALA A 487 -2.12 -6.12 15.36
CA ALA A 487 -2.81 -7.39 15.58
C ALA A 487 -2.06 -8.25 16.61
N ALA A 488 -0.73 -8.35 16.47
CA ALA A 488 0.12 -9.04 17.43
C ALA A 488 0.03 -8.42 18.83
N ALA A 489 0.12 -7.10 18.95
CA ALA A 489 0.03 -6.40 20.23
C ALA A 489 -1.36 -6.58 20.88
N THR A 490 -2.45 -6.50 20.10
CA THR A 490 -3.81 -6.73 20.58
C THR A 490 -3.96 -8.16 21.12
N LEU A 491 -3.45 -9.16 20.38
CA LEU A 491 -3.47 -10.57 20.80
C LEU A 491 -2.67 -10.76 22.09
N MET A 492 -1.44 -10.24 22.17
CA MET A 492 -0.59 -10.33 23.36
C MET A 492 -1.23 -9.65 24.58
N GLY A 493 -1.93 -8.53 24.39
CA GLY A 493 -2.71 -7.88 25.44
C GLY A 493 -3.83 -8.76 25.97
N HIS A 494 -4.56 -9.45 25.09
CA HIS A 494 -5.60 -10.40 25.50
C HIS A 494 -5.06 -11.66 26.19
N LEU A 495 -3.82 -12.05 25.90
CA LEU A 495 -3.13 -13.15 26.61
C LEU A 495 -2.48 -12.69 27.94
N GLY A 496 -2.54 -11.40 28.27
CA GLY A 496 -1.90 -10.85 29.46
C GLY A 496 -0.37 -10.78 29.41
N LEU A 497 0.23 -10.96 28.22
CA LEU A 497 1.69 -10.93 28.01
C LEU A 497 2.24 -9.51 28.02
N ILE A 498 1.41 -8.52 27.67
CA ILE A 498 1.74 -7.10 27.77
C ILE A 498 0.59 -6.36 28.46
N LYS A 499 0.91 -5.29 29.18
CA LYS A 499 -0.15 -4.43 29.74
C LYS A 499 -0.92 -3.78 28.59
N PRO A 500 -2.27 -3.81 28.60
CA PRO A 500 -3.04 -3.05 27.64
C PRO A 500 -2.68 -1.56 27.79
N SER A 501 -1.88 -1.03 26.90
CA SER A 501 -1.63 0.41 26.86
C SER A 501 -2.89 1.06 26.31
N GLY A 502 -3.58 1.82 27.14
CA GLY A 502 -4.90 2.40 26.80
C GLY A 502 -4.89 3.40 25.64
N LYS A 503 -3.73 3.72 25.06
CA LYS A 503 -3.60 4.69 23.96
C LYS A 503 -2.49 4.39 22.95
N GLU A 504 -1.43 3.65 23.27
CA GLU A 504 -0.34 3.32 22.35
C GLU A 504 -0.08 1.82 22.35
N LEU A 505 -0.48 1.11 21.29
CA LEU A 505 -0.19 -0.32 21.12
C LEU A 505 1.23 -0.59 20.64
N ILE A 506 1.93 0.45 20.19
CA ILE A 506 3.31 0.38 19.70
C ILE A 506 4.08 1.56 20.31
N SER A 507 5.15 1.30 21.05
CA SER A 507 6.01 2.37 21.54
C SER A 507 6.67 3.06 20.34
N GLY A 508 6.34 4.32 20.11
CA GLY A 508 7.04 5.15 19.14
C GLY A 508 8.47 5.36 19.63
N GLY A 509 9.44 4.98 18.81
CA GLY A 509 10.85 5.23 19.12
C GLY A 509 11.06 6.69 19.49
N THR A 510 11.82 6.91 20.54
CA THR A 510 12.34 8.21 20.95
C THR A 510 13.05 8.86 19.76
N SER A 511 12.71 10.11 19.50
CA SER A 511 13.44 11.00 18.61
C SER A 511 14.94 10.91 18.91
N MET A 512 15.73 10.53 17.92
CA MET A 512 17.17 10.84 17.95
C MET A 512 17.36 12.33 17.61
N PRO A 513 18.43 12.94 18.14
CA PRO A 513 18.76 14.33 17.86
C PRO A 513 19.14 14.60 16.42
#